data_f62712f67540d80c284821acb143d454
#
_entry.id   f62712f67540d80c284821acb143d454
#
_cell.length_a   1.000
_cell.length_b   1.000
_cell.length_c   1.000
_cell.angle_alpha   90.00
_cell.angle_beta   90.00
_cell.angle_gamma   90.00
#
_symmetry.space_group_name_H-M   'P 1'
#
loop_
_entity.id
_entity.type
_entity.pdbx_description
1 polymer ?
#
loop_
_entity_poly.entity_id
_entity_poly.type
_entity_poly.pdbx_seq_one_letter_code
_entity_poly.pdbx_strand_id
1 'polypeptide(L)'
;PKPELLELLRRDLPESQLGAERRITRNLGGMLYAIRARRISTGSLTYTAFFFDARKTPLSPNQVGIRFSTRPEAENAFYSSIFSFAGSISDYQQDIEHISQSTAPVMVTGEDGTGKESIVSVLYMRSPLRNAPLVSINCSLLNDKSWAFLLEHHNSPLADQGNTLYFASIDALSEERRQQLLAVLSEMDVCRRNRVIFSCVCQPGEYTSA
;
A
#
# COMPACT_ATOMS: atom_id res chain seq x y z
N PRO A 1 21.41 7.73 -15.72
CA PRO A 1 20.03 7.53 -15.25
C PRO A 1 19.09 8.25 -16.21
N LYS A 2 17.94 7.61 -16.54
CA LYS A 2 16.93 8.26 -17.38
C LYS A 2 16.46 9.54 -16.67
N PRO A 3 16.27 10.67 -17.37
CA PRO A 3 15.83 11.94 -16.77
C PRO A 3 14.57 11.78 -15.91
N GLU A 4 13.61 10.97 -16.38
CA GLU A 4 12.36 10.62 -15.70
C GLU A 4 12.57 10.01 -14.30
N LEU A 5 13.60 9.17 -14.13
CA LEU A 5 13.93 8.58 -12.83
C LEU A 5 14.45 9.64 -11.86
N LEU A 6 15.27 10.56 -12.34
CA LEU A 6 15.79 11.65 -11.51
C LEU A 6 14.71 12.62 -11.07
N GLU A 7 13.76 12.95 -11.95
CA GLU A 7 12.61 13.78 -11.62
C GLU A 7 11.70 13.09 -10.60
N LEU A 8 11.42 11.79 -10.79
CA LEU A 8 10.62 11.00 -9.88
C LEU A 8 11.27 10.95 -8.49
N LEU A 9 12.57 10.72 -8.42
CA LEU A 9 13.31 10.68 -7.15
C LEU A 9 13.37 12.05 -6.47
N ARG A 10 13.50 13.14 -7.23
CA ARG A 10 13.47 14.51 -6.67
C ARG A 10 12.10 14.87 -6.11
N ARG A 11 11.02 14.47 -6.79
CA ARG A 11 9.66 14.74 -6.35
C ARG A 11 9.28 13.94 -5.11
N ASP A 12 9.62 12.65 -5.10
CA ASP A 12 9.19 11.72 -4.07
C ASP A 12 10.11 11.69 -2.84
N LEU A 13 11.32 12.25 -2.98
CA LEU A 13 12.31 12.38 -1.90
C LEU A 13 12.68 13.86 -1.73
N PRO A 14 11.75 14.70 -1.26
CA PRO A 14 12.04 16.09 -0.97
C PRO A 14 13.19 16.20 0.03
N GLU A 15 13.84 17.35 0.10
CA GLU A 15 15.04 17.61 0.87
C GLU A 15 14.98 17.04 2.30
N SER A 16 15.58 15.87 2.47
CA SER A 16 15.71 15.24 3.79
C SER A 16 16.81 15.88 4.60
N GLN A 17 16.65 15.96 5.91
CA GLN A 17 17.70 16.39 6.81
C GLN A 17 18.95 15.52 6.65
N LEU A 18 20.14 16.11 6.82
CA LEU A 18 21.41 15.40 6.78
C LEU A 18 21.40 14.18 7.72
N GLY A 19 21.78 13.02 7.18
CA GLY A 19 21.84 11.76 7.95
C GLY A 19 20.55 10.94 8.03
N ALA A 20 19.40 11.52 7.72
CA ALA A 20 18.14 10.78 7.69
C ALA A 20 18.07 9.85 6.46
N GLU A 21 17.72 8.61 6.67
CA GLU A 21 17.43 7.64 5.59
C GLU A 21 15.94 7.69 5.27
N ARG A 22 15.60 7.85 3.99
CA ARG A 22 14.24 7.71 3.49
C ARG A 22 14.11 6.46 2.64
N ARG A 23 12.97 5.80 2.77
CA ARG A 23 12.62 4.60 2.00
C ARG A 23 11.35 4.83 1.24
N ILE A 24 11.38 4.43 -0.03
CA ILE A 24 10.21 4.39 -0.91
C ILE A 24 10.26 3.12 -1.74
N THR A 25 9.11 2.65 -2.17
CA THR A 25 9.01 1.55 -3.13
C THR A 25 8.46 2.09 -4.45
N ARG A 26 9.11 1.77 -5.57
CA ARG A 26 8.72 2.23 -6.91
C ARG A 26 8.81 1.11 -7.93
N ASN A 27 7.86 1.14 -8.85
CA ASN A 27 7.93 0.32 -10.06
C ASN A 27 8.79 1.04 -11.10
N LEU A 28 9.89 0.42 -11.47
CA LEU A 28 10.79 0.91 -12.51
C LEU A 28 10.91 -0.15 -13.60
N GLY A 29 10.26 0.08 -14.74
CA GLY A 29 10.29 -0.83 -15.87
C GLY A 29 9.67 -2.21 -15.60
N GLY A 30 8.60 -2.28 -14.81
CA GLY A 30 7.91 -3.53 -14.45
C GLY A 30 8.51 -4.29 -13.27
N MET A 31 9.57 -3.77 -12.67
CA MET A 31 10.21 -4.37 -11.48
C MET A 31 10.04 -3.44 -10.28
N LEU A 32 9.67 -4.00 -9.13
CA LEU A 32 9.58 -3.27 -7.87
C LEU A 32 10.96 -3.11 -7.24
N TYR A 33 11.29 -1.87 -6.91
CA TYR A 33 12.51 -1.53 -6.17
C TYR A 33 12.17 -0.89 -4.84
N ALA A 34 12.77 -1.39 -3.77
CA ALA A 34 12.93 -0.63 -2.54
C ALA A 34 14.10 0.33 -2.74
N ILE A 35 13.84 1.63 -2.64
CA ILE A 35 14.82 2.67 -2.84
C ILE A 35 15.10 3.33 -1.49
N ARG A 36 16.34 3.28 -1.05
CA ARG A 36 16.79 4.01 0.14
C ARG A 36 17.58 5.22 -0.33
N ALA A 37 17.25 6.39 0.21
CA ALA A 37 17.97 7.62 -0.06
C ALA A 37 18.61 8.15 1.21
N ARG A 38 19.87 8.50 1.15
CA ARG A 38 20.61 9.09 2.25
C ARG A 38 21.40 10.30 1.79
N ARG A 39 21.28 11.38 2.53
CA ARG A 39 22.06 12.60 2.28
C ARG A 39 23.40 12.53 3.01
N ILE A 40 24.49 12.74 2.27
CA ILE A 40 25.86 12.67 2.76
C ILE A 40 26.52 14.02 2.47
N SER A 41 27.14 14.62 3.48
CA SER A 41 27.94 15.83 3.31
C SER A 41 29.42 15.49 3.45
N THR A 42 30.21 15.96 2.50
CA THR A 42 31.67 15.85 2.50
C THR A 42 32.24 17.26 2.27
N GLY A 43 32.67 17.90 3.35
CA GLY A 43 33.16 19.28 3.28
C GLY A 43 32.05 20.25 2.82
N SER A 44 32.30 20.96 1.72
CA SER A 44 31.37 21.95 1.15
C SER A 44 30.31 21.34 0.21
N LEU A 45 30.39 20.06 -0.10
CA LEU A 45 29.50 19.40 -1.06
C LEU A 45 28.52 18.45 -0.36
N THR A 46 27.27 18.49 -0.80
CA THR A 46 26.22 17.59 -0.33
C THR A 46 25.75 16.71 -1.47
N TYR A 47 25.76 15.40 -1.23
CA TYR A 47 25.31 14.38 -2.20
C TYR A 47 24.10 13.65 -1.65
N THR A 48 23.26 13.15 -2.53
CA THR A 48 22.23 12.18 -2.20
C THR A 48 22.60 10.82 -2.80
N ALA A 49 22.86 9.83 -1.96
CA ALA A 49 23.10 8.46 -2.35
C ALA A 49 21.77 7.71 -2.42
N PHE A 50 21.54 7.02 -3.53
CA PHE A 50 20.37 6.16 -3.73
C PHE A 50 20.81 4.71 -3.81
N PHE A 51 20.19 3.86 -3.01
CA PHE A 51 20.40 2.41 -3.01
C PHE A 51 19.15 1.75 -3.54
N PHE A 52 19.27 0.93 -4.57
CA PHE A 52 18.17 0.26 -5.25
C PHE A 52 18.23 -1.24 -4.94
N ASP A 53 17.25 -1.74 -4.21
CA ASP A 53 17.09 -3.17 -3.94
C ASP A 53 15.88 -3.68 -4.74
N ALA A 54 16.09 -4.56 -5.71
CA ALA A 54 15.02 -5.18 -6.45
C ALA A 54 14.21 -6.10 -5.53
N ARG A 55 12.92 -5.85 -5.40
CA ARG A 55 12.02 -6.74 -4.67
C ARG A 55 11.57 -7.86 -5.60
N LYS A 56 12.01 -9.07 -5.33
CA LYS A 56 11.57 -10.25 -6.05
C LYS A 56 10.25 -10.73 -5.46
N THR A 57 9.27 -10.96 -6.30
CA THR A 57 8.07 -11.74 -5.99
C THR A 57 8.22 -13.15 -6.61
N PRO A 58 7.77 -14.23 -5.98
CA PRO A 58 7.03 -14.27 -4.74
C PRO A 58 7.89 -13.99 -3.52
N LEU A 59 7.25 -13.47 -2.52
CA LEU A 59 7.84 -13.20 -1.23
C LEU A 59 8.26 -14.50 -0.54
N SER A 60 9.21 -14.41 0.40
CA SER A 60 9.65 -15.57 1.17
C SER A 60 8.46 -16.21 1.91
N PRO A 61 8.57 -17.48 2.35
CA PRO A 61 7.55 -18.15 3.16
C PRO A 61 7.14 -17.38 4.42
N ASN A 62 7.95 -16.42 4.85
CA ASN A 62 7.67 -15.58 6.02
C ASN A 62 6.76 -14.39 5.71
N GLN A 63 6.29 -14.25 4.49
CA GLN A 63 5.43 -13.14 4.04
C GLN A 63 4.09 -13.66 3.50
N VAL A 64 3.63 -14.79 4.02
CA VAL A 64 2.30 -15.33 3.72
C VAL A 64 1.24 -14.28 4.03
N GLY A 65 0.33 -14.07 3.09
CA GLY A 65 -0.72 -13.04 3.23
C GLY A 65 -0.30 -11.63 2.78
N ILE A 66 0.99 -11.39 2.43
CA ILE A 66 1.45 -10.08 1.97
C ILE A 66 1.87 -10.17 0.50
N ARG A 67 1.24 -9.36 -0.35
CA ARG A 67 1.51 -9.34 -1.79
C ARG A 67 1.75 -7.91 -2.28
N PHE A 68 2.81 -7.73 -3.05
CA PHE A 68 3.08 -6.49 -3.78
C PHE A 68 2.60 -6.65 -5.22
N SER A 69 1.80 -5.71 -5.68
CA SER A 69 1.31 -5.67 -7.05
C SER A 69 1.70 -4.36 -7.71
N THR A 70 2.15 -4.45 -8.94
CA THR A 70 2.33 -3.30 -9.82
C THR A 70 0.98 -2.88 -10.38
N ARG A 71 0.91 -1.68 -10.95
CA ARG A 71 -0.30 -1.20 -11.63
C ARG A 71 -0.79 -2.17 -12.71
N PRO A 72 0.03 -2.67 -13.66
CA PRO A 72 -0.43 -3.63 -14.66
C PRO A 72 -0.98 -4.93 -14.06
N GLU A 73 -0.39 -5.41 -12.97
CA GLU A 73 -0.88 -6.61 -12.27
C GLU A 73 -2.24 -6.37 -11.62
N ALA A 74 -2.43 -5.20 -10.99
CA ALA A 74 -3.71 -4.83 -10.40
C ALA A 74 -4.79 -4.62 -11.47
N GLU A 75 -4.45 -3.98 -12.60
CA GLU A 75 -5.34 -3.82 -13.75
C GLU A 75 -5.74 -5.18 -14.34
N ASN A 76 -4.78 -6.07 -14.58
CA ASN A 76 -5.06 -7.41 -15.08
C ASN A 76 -5.95 -8.22 -14.12
N ALA A 77 -5.67 -8.16 -12.82
CA ALA A 77 -6.49 -8.83 -11.82
C ALA A 77 -7.94 -8.30 -11.81
N PHE A 78 -8.12 -6.98 -11.92
CA PHE A 78 -9.43 -6.35 -12.00
C PHE A 78 -10.19 -6.77 -13.26
N TYR A 79 -9.59 -6.63 -14.45
CA TYR A 79 -10.25 -6.95 -15.71
C TYR A 79 -10.51 -8.45 -15.92
N SER A 80 -9.77 -9.31 -15.22
CA SER A 80 -10.02 -10.76 -15.21
C SER A 80 -11.10 -11.16 -14.22
N SER A 81 -11.57 -10.26 -13.36
CA SER A 81 -12.62 -10.54 -12.39
C SER A 81 -14.01 -10.42 -13.00
N ILE A 82 -14.96 -11.21 -12.50
CA ILE A 82 -16.36 -11.11 -12.89
C ILE A 82 -16.98 -9.75 -12.59
N PHE A 83 -16.43 -9.02 -11.63
CA PHE A 83 -16.92 -7.71 -11.20
C PHE A 83 -16.57 -6.58 -12.17
N SER A 84 -15.62 -6.78 -13.10
CA SER A 84 -15.33 -5.82 -14.16
C SER A 84 -16.50 -5.66 -15.15
N PHE A 85 -17.33 -6.69 -15.26
CA PHE A 85 -18.51 -6.71 -16.15
C PHE A 85 -19.81 -6.32 -15.43
N ALA A 86 -19.81 -6.28 -14.12
CA ALA A 86 -20.98 -5.88 -13.35
C ALA A 86 -21.17 -4.37 -13.40
N GLY A 87 -22.34 -3.91 -13.85
CA GLY A 87 -22.72 -2.48 -13.87
C GLY A 87 -22.74 -1.81 -12.49
N SER A 88 -22.55 -2.60 -11.43
CA SER A 88 -22.62 -2.14 -10.03
C SER A 88 -21.61 -1.06 -9.65
N ILE A 89 -20.52 -0.89 -10.42
CA ILE A 89 -19.56 0.20 -10.17
C ILE A 89 -20.04 1.52 -10.76
N SER A 90 -20.94 1.48 -11.78
CA SER A 90 -21.43 2.70 -12.44
C SER A 90 -22.21 3.60 -11.49
N ASP A 91 -22.95 3.03 -10.56
CA ASP A 91 -23.82 3.75 -9.63
C ASP A 91 -23.01 4.53 -8.57
N TYR A 92 -21.77 4.08 -8.29
CA TYR A 92 -20.85 4.69 -7.33
C TYR A 92 -19.69 5.44 -7.99
N GLN A 93 -19.77 5.73 -9.28
CA GLN A 93 -18.64 6.25 -10.06
C GLN A 93 -18.16 7.62 -9.55
N GLN A 94 -19.07 8.50 -9.15
CA GLN A 94 -18.74 9.83 -8.63
C GLN A 94 -18.08 9.72 -7.25
N ASP A 95 -18.60 8.87 -6.37
CA ASP A 95 -18.04 8.65 -5.04
C ASP A 95 -16.66 8.01 -5.13
N ILE A 96 -16.48 7.03 -6.00
CA ILE A 96 -15.20 6.38 -6.27
C ILE A 96 -14.17 7.39 -6.78
N GLU A 97 -14.55 8.29 -7.70
CA GLU A 97 -13.65 9.31 -8.21
C GLU A 97 -13.20 10.25 -7.08
N HIS A 98 -14.16 10.76 -6.30
CA HIS A 98 -13.86 11.63 -5.17
C HIS A 98 -12.95 10.95 -4.13
N ILE A 99 -13.30 9.74 -3.71
CA ILE A 99 -12.54 8.95 -2.74
C ILE A 99 -11.15 8.59 -3.29
N SER A 100 -11.04 8.34 -4.59
CA SER A 100 -9.76 8.00 -5.23
C SER A 100 -8.73 9.11 -5.14
N GLN A 101 -9.15 10.36 -5.17
CA GLN A 101 -8.26 11.52 -5.06
C GLN A 101 -7.88 11.86 -3.61
N SER A 102 -8.60 11.31 -2.64
CA SER A 102 -8.32 11.53 -1.21
C SER A 102 -7.16 10.63 -0.73
N THR A 103 -6.38 11.14 0.20
CA THR A 103 -5.36 10.36 0.95
C THR A 103 -5.87 9.83 2.28
N ALA A 104 -7.10 10.18 2.66
CA ALA A 104 -7.71 9.69 3.89
C ALA A 104 -7.83 8.15 3.88
N PRO A 105 -7.70 7.49 5.04
CA PRO A 105 -8.00 6.07 5.16
C PRO A 105 -9.42 5.76 4.73
N VAL A 106 -9.61 4.63 4.06
CA VAL A 106 -10.89 4.19 3.52
C VAL A 106 -11.24 2.82 4.08
N MET A 107 -12.48 2.64 4.51
CA MET A 107 -13.04 1.33 4.87
C MET A 107 -14.02 0.89 3.77
N VAL A 108 -13.80 -0.29 3.21
CA VAL A 108 -14.70 -0.94 2.25
C VAL A 108 -15.41 -2.09 2.97
N THR A 109 -16.71 -1.95 3.12
CA THR A 109 -17.53 -2.95 3.84
C THR A 109 -18.48 -3.68 2.88
N GLY A 110 -18.87 -4.87 3.23
CA GLY A 110 -19.84 -5.66 2.45
C GLY A 110 -19.75 -7.13 2.78
N GLU A 111 -20.74 -7.89 2.34
CA GLU A 111 -20.76 -9.34 2.50
C GLU A 111 -19.59 -10.04 1.79
N ASP A 112 -19.39 -11.29 2.12
CA ASP A 112 -18.36 -12.08 1.45
C ASP A 112 -18.70 -12.27 -0.05
N GLY A 113 -17.69 -12.21 -0.91
CA GLY A 113 -17.88 -12.35 -2.36
C GLY A 113 -18.48 -11.14 -3.09
N THR A 114 -18.74 -10.01 -2.44
CA THR A 114 -19.34 -8.81 -3.06
C THR A 114 -18.37 -7.97 -3.90
N GLY A 115 -17.12 -8.39 -4.08
CA GLY A 115 -16.15 -7.68 -4.93
C GLY A 115 -15.42 -6.53 -4.27
N LYS A 116 -15.28 -6.53 -2.95
CA LYS A 116 -14.51 -5.51 -2.21
C LYS A 116 -13.11 -5.28 -2.79
N GLU A 117 -12.42 -6.34 -3.19
CA GLU A 117 -11.09 -6.23 -3.83
C GLU A 117 -11.13 -5.50 -5.18
N SER A 118 -12.22 -5.65 -5.93
CA SER A 118 -12.41 -4.94 -7.19
C SER A 118 -12.57 -3.43 -6.97
N ILE A 119 -13.33 -3.03 -5.95
CA ILE A 119 -13.44 -1.63 -5.54
C ILE A 119 -12.08 -1.07 -5.13
N VAL A 120 -11.31 -1.80 -4.31
CA VAL A 120 -9.96 -1.40 -3.92
C VAL A 120 -9.05 -1.23 -5.13
N SER A 121 -9.12 -2.14 -6.10
CA SER A 121 -8.36 -2.04 -7.34
C SER A 121 -8.70 -0.79 -8.14
N VAL A 122 -9.98 -0.44 -8.25
CA VAL A 122 -10.43 0.79 -8.92
C VAL A 122 -9.98 2.04 -8.18
N LEU A 123 -10.13 2.07 -6.84
CA LEU A 123 -9.65 3.16 -6.01
C LEU A 123 -8.14 3.39 -6.18
N TYR A 124 -7.36 2.31 -6.24
CA TYR A 124 -5.93 2.37 -6.48
C TYR A 124 -5.60 2.88 -7.89
N MET A 125 -6.21 2.30 -8.93
CA MET A 125 -5.93 2.65 -10.33
C MET A 125 -6.26 4.12 -10.66
N ARG A 126 -7.25 4.70 -10.00
CA ARG A 126 -7.65 6.11 -10.16
C ARG A 126 -6.92 7.07 -9.24
N SER A 127 -6.16 6.56 -8.26
CA SER A 127 -5.48 7.40 -7.28
C SER A 127 -4.24 8.10 -7.84
N PRO A 128 -3.78 9.19 -7.22
CA PRO A 128 -2.49 9.81 -7.52
C PRO A 128 -1.31 8.84 -7.31
N LEU A 129 -1.47 7.83 -6.44
CA LEU A 129 -0.44 6.82 -6.13
C LEU A 129 -0.46 5.59 -7.05
N ARG A 130 -1.22 5.61 -8.15
CA ARG A 130 -1.33 4.47 -9.09
C ARG A 130 -0.01 3.98 -9.70
N ASN A 131 1.05 4.78 -9.67
CA ASN A 131 2.37 4.41 -10.15
C ASN A 131 3.27 3.81 -9.06
N ALA A 132 2.83 3.87 -7.81
CA ALA A 132 3.45 3.18 -6.69
C ALA A 132 2.82 1.77 -6.52
N PRO A 133 3.40 0.87 -5.74
CA PRO A 133 2.82 -0.45 -5.54
C PRO A 133 1.51 -0.42 -4.74
N LEU A 134 0.62 -1.35 -5.09
CA LEU A 134 -0.46 -1.80 -4.22
C LEU A 134 0.06 -2.96 -3.37
N VAL A 135 0.09 -2.77 -2.07
CA VAL A 135 0.49 -3.82 -1.12
C VAL A 135 -0.77 -4.38 -0.48
N SER A 136 -1.15 -5.57 -0.88
CA SER A 136 -2.29 -6.27 -0.30
C SER A 136 -1.83 -7.13 0.88
N ILE A 137 -2.47 -6.94 2.02
CA ILE A 137 -2.21 -7.63 3.27
C ILE A 137 -3.50 -8.36 3.63
N ASN A 138 -3.57 -9.66 3.34
CA ASN A 138 -4.73 -10.49 3.67
C ASN A 138 -4.63 -10.94 5.12
N CYS A 139 -5.41 -10.32 5.99
CA CYS A 139 -5.38 -10.54 7.44
C CYS A 139 -5.77 -11.97 7.83
N SER A 140 -6.62 -12.65 7.04
CA SER A 140 -7.01 -14.04 7.31
C SER A 140 -5.90 -15.06 7.02
N LEU A 141 -4.89 -14.68 6.24
CA LEU A 141 -3.78 -15.55 5.86
C LEU A 141 -2.49 -15.28 6.65
N LEU A 142 -2.45 -14.22 7.47
CA LEU A 142 -1.26 -13.86 8.22
C LEU A 142 -0.96 -14.89 9.33
N ASN A 143 0.18 -15.55 9.22
CA ASN A 143 0.74 -16.35 10.31
C ASN A 143 1.61 -15.49 11.24
N ASP A 144 2.09 -16.05 12.35
CA ASP A 144 2.90 -15.30 13.34
C ASP A 144 4.17 -14.72 12.74
N LYS A 145 4.80 -15.42 11.79
CA LYS A 145 6.03 -14.94 11.12
C LYS A 145 5.76 -13.77 10.20
N SER A 146 4.68 -13.83 9.42
CA SER A 146 4.28 -12.72 8.56
C SER A 146 3.75 -11.54 9.36
N TRP A 147 3.11 -11.80 10.51
CA TRP A 147 2.68 -10.78 11.44
C TRP A 147 3.87 -10.03 12.06
N ALA A 148 4.83 -10.74 12.61
CA ALA A 148 6.06 -10.14 13.13
C ALA A 148 6.85 -9.38 12.05
N PHE A 149 6.94 -9.95 10.83
CA PHE A 149 7.53 -9.23 9.70
C PHE A 149 6.79 -7.91 9.41
N LEU A 150 5.46 -7.94 9.40
CA LEU A 150 4.65 -6.75 9.11
C LEU A 150 4.89 -5.63 10.12
N LEU A 151 4.93 -5.95 11.41
CA LEU A 151 5.00 -4.95 12.48
C LEU A 151 6.43 -4.50 12.80
N GLU A 152 7.40 -5.40 12.78
CA GLU A 152 8.72 -5.17 13.38
C GLU A 152 9.87 -5.07 12.37
N HIS A 153 9.68 -5.61 11.16
CA HIS A 153 10.80 -5.72 10.24
C HIS A 153 11.07 -4.42 9.51
N HIS A 154 12.33 -4.02 9.42
CA HIS A 154 12.78 -2.80 8.74
C HIS A 154 12.42 -2.72 7.24
N ASN A 155 12.20 -3.85 6.58
CA ASN A 155 11.72 -3.94 5.19
C ASN A 155 10.19 -4.19 5.11
N SER A 156 9.47 -4.01 6.22
CA SER A 156 8.00 -4.06 6.22
C SER A 156 7.42 -3.00 5.28
N PRO A 157 6.30 -3.28 4.62
CA PRO A 157 5.58 -2.26 3.86
C PRO A 157 5.11 -1.09 4.73
N LEU A 158 4.95 -1.27 6.05
CA LEU A 158 4.60 -0.19 6.97
C LEU A 158 5.75 0.79 7.19
N ALA A 159 7.00 0.35 7.01
CA ALA A 159 8.17 1.21 7.09
C ALA A 159 8.40 2.06 5.83
N ASP A 160 7.78 1.69 4.71
CA ASP A 160 7.85 2.43 3.44
C ASP A 160 6.91 3.66 3.43
N GLN A 161 7.00 4.46 2.36
CA GLN A 161 6.11 5.60 2.13
C GLN A 161 5.68 5.71 0.67
N GLY A 162 4.53 6.35 0.45
CA GLY A 162 3.99 6.63 -0.88
C GLY A 162 3.41 5.40 -1.58
N ASN A 163 3.02 4.38 -0.82
CA ASN A 163 2.36 3.18 -1.31
C ASN A 163 0.84 3.25 -1.05
N THR A 164 0.09 2.36 -1.71
CA THR A 164 -1.26 2.03 -1.28
C THR A 164 -1.20 0.71 -0.52
N LEU A 165 -1.58 0.73 0.76
CA LEU A 165 -1.66 -0.43 1.64
C LEU A 165 -3.12 -0.86 1.74
N TYR A 166 -3.40 -2.11 1.42
CA TYR A 166 -4.73 -2.68 1.51
C TYR A 166 -4.75 -3.82 2.53
N PHE A 167 -5.45 -3.61 3.63
CA PHE A 167 -5.70 -4.61 4.66
C PHE A 167 -7.04 -5.29 4.37
N ALA A 168 -6.98 -6.49 3.79
CA ALA A 168 -8.16 -7.29 3.49
C ALA A 168 -8.59 -8.09 4.72
N SER A 169 -9.90 -8.17 4.94
CA SER A 169 -10.51 -8.97 6.02
C SER A 169 -9.95 -8.64 7.41
N ILE A 170 -10.02 -7.35 7.77
CA ILE A 170 -9.52 -6.87 9.07
C ILE A 170 -10.25 -7.53 10.25
N ASP A 171 -11.49 -7.93 10.04
CA ASP A 171 -12.34 -8.68 10.97
C ASP A 171 -11.77 -10.07 11.31
N ALA A 172 -10.93 -10.66 10.46
CA ALA A 172 -10.26 -11.93 10.73
C ALA A 172 -9.14 -11.84 11.79
N LEU A 173 -8.69 -10.63 12.13
CA LEU A 173 -7.70 -10.44 13.19
C LEU A 173 -8.33 -10.59 14.57
N SER A 174 -7.59 -11.21 15.49
CA SER A 174 -7.94 -11.17 16.92
C SER A 174 -7.93 -9.74 17.44
N GLU A 175 -8.65 -9.49 18.53
CA GLU A 175 -8.69 -8.17 19.17
C GLU A 175 -7.28 -7.66 19.51
N GLU A 176 -6.44 -8.54 20.03
CA GLU A 176 -5.05 -8.21 20.36
C GLU A 176 -4.28 -7.74 19.11
N ARG A 177 -4.39 -8.47 17.99
CA ARG A 177 -3.72 -8.09 16.73
C ARG A 177 -4.29 -6.79 16.15
N ARG A 178 -5.58 -6.54 16.28
CA ARG A 178 -6.19 -5.26 15.87
C ARG A 178 -5.59 -4.10 16.65
N GLN A 179 -5.49 -4.23 17.97
CA GLN A 179 -4.91 -3.20 18.84
C GLN A 179 -3.42 -2.96 18.51
N GLN A 180 -2.64 -4.02 18.32
CA GLN A 180 -1.24 -3.91 17.89
C GLN A 180 -1.10 -3.19 16.55
N LEU A 181 -1.94 -3.53 15.56
CA LEU A 181 -1.92 -2.88 14.25
C LEU A 181 -2.24 -1.39 14.38
N LEU A 182 -3.29 -1.03 15.11
CA LEU A 182 -3.68 0.37 15.33
C LEU A 182 -2.56 1.17 16.02
N ALA A 183 -1.90 0.59 17.02
CA ALA A 183 -0.76 1.22 17.67
C ALA A 183 0.36 1.50 16.68
N VAL A 184 0.77 0.52 15.88
CA VAL A 184 1.85 0.67 14.89
C VAL A 184 1.47 1.65 13.78
N LEU A 185 0.22 1.62 13.27
CA LEU A 185 -0.26 2.55 12.26
C LEU A 185 -0.19 4.00 12.76
N SER A 186 -0.49 4.22 14.04
CA SER A 186 -0.45 5.52 14.69
C SER A 186 0.99 5.97 14.98
N GLU A 187 1.78 5.13 15.66
CA GLU A 187 3.15 5.45 16.07
C GLU A 187 4.08 5.75 14.88
N MET A 188 3.88 5.02 13.78
CA MET A 188 4.68 5.18 12.58
C MET A 188 4.11 6.20 11.60
N ASP A 189 3.01 6.88 11.91
CA ASP A 189 2.32 7.81 10.99
C ASP A 189 2.00 7.17 9.61
N VAL A 190 1.67 5.88 9.58
CA VAL A 190 1.53 5.11 8.33
C VAL A 190 0.48 5.72 7.42
N CYS A 191 -0.66 6.16 7.98
CA CYS A 191 -1.76 6.76 7.22
C CYS A 191 -1.43 8.13 6.61
N ARG A 192 -0.44 8.83 7.14
CA ARG A 192 0.04 10.10 6.56
C ARG A 192 1.06 9.85 5.44
N ARG A 193 1.86 8.78 5.56
CA ARG A 193 2.93 8.45 4.61
C ARG A 193 2.45 7.59 3.45
N ASN A 194 1.34 6.87 3.64
CA ASN A 194 0.77 5.95 2.66
C ASN A 194 -0.74 6.18 2.57
N ARG A 195 -1.33 5.76 1.46
CA ARG A 195 -2.77 5.57 1.38
C ARG A 195 -3.13 4.23 1.99
N VAL A 196 -4.05 4.22 2.95
CA VAL A 196 -4.47 3.00 3.63
C VAL A 196 -5.93 2.70 3.32
N ILE A 197 -6.20 1.49 2.89
CA ILE A 197 -7.55 0.97 2.61
C ILE A 197 -7.74 -0.28 3.44
N PHE A 198 -8.86 -0.37 4.13
CA PHE A 198 -9.25 -1.56 4.88
C PHE A 198 -10.47 -2.20 4.22
N SER A 199 -10.65 -3.50 4.40
CA SER A 199 -11.94 -4.12 4.17
C SER A 199 -12.33 -5.05 5.32
N CYS A 200 -13.63 -5.13 5.56
CA CYS A 200 -14.21 -6.09 6.48
C CYS A 200 -15.46 -6.73 5.88
N VAL A 201 -15.78 -7.91 6.38
CA VAL A 201 -17.07 -8.55 6.13
C VAL A 201 -18.04 -8.04 7.17
N CYS A 202 -19.18 -7.48 6.72
CA CYS A 202 -20.28 -7.15 7.60
C CYS A 202 -21.61 -7.32 6.86
N GLN A 203 -22.64 -7.63 7.63
CA GLN A 203 -23.98 -7.82 7.07
C GLN A 203 -24.73 -6.49 6.90
N PRO A 204 -25.71 -6.42 5.98
CA PRO A 204 -26.56 -5.25 5.85
C PRO A 204 -27.23 -4.93 7.19
N GLY A 205 -27.08 -3.68 7.66
CA GLY A 205 -27.65 -3.23 8.94
C GLY A 205 -26.65 -3.16 10.11
N GLU A 206 -25.47 -3.78 10.01
CA GLU A 206 -24.41 -3.66 11.04
C GLU A 206 -23.64 -2.34 10.97
N TYR A 207 -23.83 -1.57 9.90
CA TYR A 207 -23.09 -0.30 9.64
C TYR A 207 -23.51 0.86 10.54
N THR A 208 -24.62 0.72 11.27
CA THR A 208 -25.23 1.85 12.00
C THR A 208 -24.85 1.90 13.49
N SER A 209 -24.03 0.97 13.95
CA SER A 209 -23.69 0.83 15.39
C SER A 209 -22.19 1.03 15.70
N ALA A 210 -21.42 1.65 14.81
CA ALA A 210 -20.02 1.96 15.05
C ALA A 210 -19.81 3.45 15.32
#